data_466e9f3d78ba817a075e3e80ef1fd3e3
#
_entry.id   466e9f3d78ba817a075e3e80ef1fd3e3
#
_cell.length_a   1.000
_cell.length_b   1.000
_cell.length_c   1.000
_cell.angle_alpha   90.00
_cell.angle_beta   90.00
_cell.angle_gamma   90.00
#
_symmetry.space_group_name_H-M   'P 1'
#
loop_
_entity.id
_entity.type
_entity.pdbx_description
1 polymer ?
#
loop_
_entity_poly.entity_id
_entity_poly.type
_entity_poly.pdbx_seq_one_letter_code
_entity_poly.pdbx_strand_id
1 'polypeptide(L)'
;GIVGVNREFTAELAAAVKPIFLEIIMAPKFSEGALEVLCTKKNLRLLEVDMSADKKSHNQYVSVNGGLLVQQLDTTTVALSEDMCVTEKKPSAEQMIDMQFAWRIVKHVKSNAIVVVKDGKTLGVGAGQMNRVGSAAIALKQAEETLAAEGKDIRKEGLVMGSDGFFPFGDSVESAAQFGIAAIVQPGGSVRDEESITAANAHGIPMLFTGMRHFKH
;
A
#
# COMPACT_ATOMS: atom_id res chain seq x y z
N GLY A 1 13.47 6.61 -12.73
CA GLY A 1 12.20 6.11 -12.18
C GLY A 1 10.99 6.52 -13.00
N ILE A 2 9.80 6.02 -12.62
CA ILE A 2 8.52 6.27 -13.31
C ILE A 2 7.51 6.79 -12.27
N VAL A 3 6.81 7.88 -12.62
CA VAL A 3 5.75 8.46 -11.78
C VAL A 3 4.46 8.52 -12.58
N GLY A 4 3.37 8.08 -11.99
CA GLY A 4 2.03 8.20 -12.54
C GLY A 4 1.11 8.96 -11.60
N VAL A 5 0.28 9.84 -12.13
CA VAL A 5 -0.77 10.55 -11.39
C VAL A 5 -2.12 10.39 -12.10
N ASN A 6 -3.20 10.45 -11.33
CA ASN A 6 -4.57 10.31 -11.86
C ASN A 6 -5.30 11.65 -12.04
N ARG A 7 -4.55 12.75 -12.02
CA ARG A 7 -5.05 14.14 -12.17
C ARG A 7 -4.08 14.93 -13.03
N GLU A 8 -4.45 16.17 -13.34
CA GLU A 8 -3.56 17.09 -14.05
C GLU A 8 -2.24 17.26 -13.27
N PHE A 9 -1.12 17.13 -13.99
CA PHE A 9 0.22 17.33 -13.45
C PHE A 9 0.51 18.84 -13.43
N THR A 10 0.55 19.42 -12.22
CA THR A 10 0.69 20.87 -12.03
C THR A 10 2.13 21.32 -12.05
N ALA A 11 2.35 22.65 -12.18
CA ALA A 11 3.68 23.27 -12.09
C ALA A 11 4.35 23.01 -10.72
N GLU A 12 3.57 23.03 -9.63
CA GLU A 12 4.07 22.77 -8.28
C GLU A 12 4.58 21.33 -8.16
N LEU A 13 3.81 20.37 -8.67
CA LEU A 13 4.23 18.97 -8.69
C LEU A 13 5.48 18.78 -9.57
N ALA A 14 5.54 19.45 -10.71
CA ALA A 14 6.72 19.43 -11.58
C ALA A 14 7.98 19.96 -10.88
N ALA A 15 7.83 21.05 -10.14
CA ALA A 15 8.94 21.60 -9.33
C ALA A 15 9.39 20.61 -8.23
N ALA A 16 8.42 19.97 -7.55
CA ALA A 16 8.70 18.99 -6.48
C ALA A 16 9.44 17.76 -7.00
N VAL A 17 9.10 17.24 -8.18
CA VAL A 17 9.76 16.06 -8.76
C VAL A 17 11.01 16.39 -9.58
N LYS A 18 11.29 17.66 -9.84
CA LYS A 18 12.45 18.08 -10.64
C LYS A 18 13.81 17.56 -10.12
N PRO A 19 14.08 17.51 -8.79
CA PRO A 19 15.32 16.96 -8.27
C PRO A 19 15.44 15.44 -8.43
N ILE A 20 14.33 14.74 -8.66
CA ILE A 20 14.29 13.27 -8.71
C ILE A 20 14.73 12.81 -10.12
N PHE A 21 15.52 11.74 -10.18
CA PHE A 21 15.82 11.08 -11.45
C PHE A 21 14.62 10.30 -11.94
N LEU A 22 13.93 10.86 -12.93
CA LEU A 22 12.76 10.27 -13.59
C LEU A 22 13.01 10.10 -15.08
N GLU A 23 12.51 8.99 -15.62
CA GLU A 23 12.58 8.64 -17.04
C GLU A 23 11.22 8.81 -17.72
N ILE A 24 10.14 8.57 -16.96
CA ILE A 24 8.76 8.67 -17.48
C ILE A 24 7.88 9.33 -16.42
N ILE A 25 7.03 10.25 -16.87
CA ILE A 25 5.88 10.74 -16.09
C ILE A 25 4.61 10.50 -16.90
N MET A 26 3.59 9.91 -16.24
CA MET A 26 2.29 9.65 -16.81
C MET A 26 1.23 10.46 -16.06
N ALA A 27 0.37 11.15 -16.82
CA ALA A 27 -0.74 11.92 -16.28
C ALA A 27 -1.88 11.99 -17.29
N PRO A 28 -3.14 12.25 -16.89
CA PRO A 28 -4.21 12.52 -17.85
C PRO A 28 -4.00 13.82 -18.63
N LYS A 29 -3.29 14.77 -18.03
CA LYS A 29 -2.96 16.07 -18.64
C LYS A 29 -1.78 16.71 -17.92
N PHE A 30 -1.04 17.57 -18.63
CA PHE A 30 0.01 18.42 -18.05
C PHE A 30 -0.40 19.89 -18.21
N SER A 31 -0.24 20.69 -17.14
CA SER A 31 -0.40 22.14 -17.24
C SER A 31 0.76 22.77 -18.02
N GLU A 32 0.54 23.94 -18.62
CA GLU A 32 1.61 24.67 -19.34
C GLU A 32 2.83 24.90 -18.46
N GLY A 33 2.63 25.36 -17.22
CA GLY A 33 3.73 25.57 -16.27
C GLY A 33 4.45 24.27 -15.87
N ALA A 34 3.77 23.10 -15.89
CA ALA A 34 4.44 21.81 -15.69
C ALA A 34 5.34 21.47 -16.89
N LEU A 35 4.87 21.70 -18.12
CA LEU A 35 5.64 21.46 -19.33
C LEU A 35 6.89 22.36 -19.38
N GLU A 36 6.78 23.63 -19.01
CA GLU A 36 7.92 24.55 -18.94
C GLU A 36 9.04 24.01 -18.01
N VAL A 37 8.67 23.44 -16.87
CA VAL A 37 9.64 22.88 -15.92
C VAL A 37 10.20 21.55 -16.41
N LEU A 38 9.34 20.63 -16.88
CA LEU A 38 9.73 19.26 -17.22
C LEU A 38 10.47 19.13 -18.54
N CYS A 39 10.13 19.92 -19.56
CA CYS A 39 10.79 19.92 -20.86
C CYS A 39 12.25 20.39 -20.85
N THR A 40 12.70 20.95 -19.72
CA THR A 40 14.13 21.22 -19.49
C THR A 40 14.97 19.94 -19.40
N LYS A 41 14.34 18.80 -19.13
CA LYS A 41 14.98 17.48 -19.03
C LYS A 41 14.86 16.72 -20.35
N LYS A 42 15.90 16.74 -21.19
CA LYS A 42 15.90 16.19 -22.55
C LYS A 42 15.51 14.70 -22.68
N ASN A 43 15.76 13.90 -21.64
CA ASN A 43 15.54 12.44 -21.65
C ASN A 43 14.28 12.02 -20.90
N LEU A 44 13.51 12.97 -20.37
CA LEU A 44 12.25 12.69 -19.68
C LEU A 44 11.11 12.51 -20.69
N ARG A 45 10.37 11.43 -20.59
CA ARG A 45 9.22 11.14 -21.41
C ARG A 45 7.94 11.51 -20.67
N LEU A 46 7.11 12.34 -21.27
CA LEU A 46 5.82 12.73 -20.73
C LEU A 46 4.74 12.00 -21.52
N LEU A 47 3.91 11.22 -20.85
CA LEU A 47 2.85 10.44 -21.47
C LEU A 47 1.48 10.93 -20.95
N GLU A 48 0.65 11.43 -21.88
CA GLU A 48 -0.76 11.64 -21.59
C GLU A 48 -1.51 10.32 -21.72
N VAL A 49 -2.26 9.96 -20.67
CA VAL A 49 -2.95 8.68 -20.55
C VAL A 49 -4.42 8.95 -20.26
N ASP A 50 -5.30 8.47 -21.13
CA ASP A 50 -6.73 8.52 -20.88
C ASP A 50 -7.10 7.60 -19.70
N MET A 51 -7.49 8.22 -18.59
CA MET A 51 -7.92 7.51 -17.38
C MET A 51 -9.40 7.10 -17.43
N SER A 52 -10.17 7.59 -18.40
CA SER A 52 -11.57 7.24 -18.58
C SER A 52 -11.76 5.96 -19.39
N ALA A 53 -10.71 5.48 -20.05
CA ALA A 53 -10.77 4.29 -20.90
C ALA A 53 -11.16 3.05 -20.08
N ASP A 54 -12.31 2.49 -20.39
CA ASP A 54 -12.78 1.23 -19.81
C ASP A 54 -11.85 0.08 -20.22
N LYS A 55 -11.24 -0.57 -19.24
CA LYS A 55 -10.33 -1.69 -19.47
C LYS A 55 -11.12 -2.92 -19.88
N LYS A 56 -11.24 -3.16 -21.18
CA LYS A 56 -12.01 -4.26 -21.77
C LYS A 56 -11.46 -5.66 -21.44
N SER A 57 -10.18 -5.79 -21.03
CA SER A 57 -9.60 -7.07 -20.67
C SER A 57 -9.49 -7.19 -19.15
N HIS A 58 -10.19 -8.17 -18.59
CA HIS A 58 -10.14 -8.50 -17.18
C HIS A 58 -9.20 -9.67 -16.89
N ASN A 59 -8.41 -10.12 -17.86
CA ASN A 59 -7.50 -11.25 -17.73
C ASN A 59 -6.05 -10.81 -17.73
N GLN A 60 -5.26 -11.48 -16.88
CA GLN A 60 -3.81 -11.45 -16.89
C GLN A 60 -3.31 -12.72 -17.56
N TYR A 61 -2.29 -12.60 -18.40
CA TYR A 61 -1.65 -13.70 -19.12
C TYR A 61 -0.18 -13.77 -18.71
N VAL A 62 0.27 -14.92 -18.24
CA VAL A 62 1.67 -15.15 -17.85
C VAL A 62 2.20 -16.34 -18.62
N SER A 63 3.25 -16.14 -19.42
CA SER A 63 3.92 -17.20 -20.14
C SER A 63 4.68 -18.11 -19.16
N VAL A 64 4.49 -19.41 -19.29
CA VAL A 64 5.22 -20.43 -18.54
C VAL A 64 5.80 -21.46 -19.51
N ASN A 65 6.76 -22.29 -19.05
CA ASN A 65 7.33 -23.32 -19.90
C ASN A 65 6.23 -24.31 -20.31
N GLY A 66 6.00 -24.39 -21.64
CA GLY A 66 4.99 -25.29 -22.23
C GLY A 66 3.55 -24.78 -22.19
N GLY A 67 3.29 -23.53 -21.77
CA GLY A 67 1.92 -23.05 -21.71
C GLY A 67 1.75 -21.59 -21.34
N LEU A 68 0.51 -21.25 -21.01
CA LEU A 68 0.07 -19.92 -20.61
C LEU A 68 -0.83 -20.02 -19.39
N LEU A 69 -0.51 -19.27 -18.34
CA LEU A 69 -1.42 -19.07 -17.21
C LEU A 69 -2.36 -17.93 -17.53
N VAL A 70 -3.65 -18.16 -17.38
CA VAL A 70 -4.69 -17.14 -17.57
C VAL A 70 -5.48 -17.01 -16.27
N GLN A 71 -5.55 -15.81 -15.74
CA GLN A 71 -6.35 -15.51 -14.55
C GLN A 71 -7.06 -14.16 -14.71
N GLN A 72 -8.17 -14.00 -14.00
CA GLN A 72 -8.83 -12.72 -13.93
C GLN A 72 -7.98 -11.71 -13.14
N LEU A 73 -7.94 -10.47 -13.62
CA LEU A 73 -7.35 -9.40 -12.84
C LEU A 73 -8.18 -9.18 -11.56
N ASP A 74 -7.50 -8.97 -10.46
CA ASP A 74 -8.14 -8.50 -9.24
C ASP A 74 -8.55 -7.02 -9.40
N THR A 75 -9.78 -6.81 -9.86
CA THR A 75 -10.37 -5.47 -10.01
C THR A 75 -11.20 -5.05 -8.80
N THR A 76 -11.39 -5.95 -7.83
CA THR A 76 -12.27 -5.73 -6.69
C THR A 76 -11.72 -4.64 -5.78
N THR A 77 -12.57 -3.71 -5.39
CA THR A 77 -12.31 -2.71 -4.36
C THR A 77 -13.35 -2.86 -3.26
N VAL A 78 -12.88 -3.07 -2.02
CA VAL A 78 -13.73 -3.09 -0.84
C VAL A 78 -13.65 -1.73 -0.16
N ALA A 79 -14.78 -1.10 0.04
CA ALA A 79 -14.87 0.05 0.95
C ALA A 79 -14.84 -0.49 2.38
N LEU A 80 -13.85 -0.03 3.16
CA LEU A 80 -13.76 -0.42 4.56
C LEU A 80 -14.82 0.30 5.38
N SER A 81 -15.37 -0.39 6.36
CA SER A 81 -16.38 0.11 7.28
C SER A 81 -16.08 -0.34 8.72
N GLU A 82 -16.64 0.36 9.71
CA GLU A 82 -16.38 0.08 11.12
C GLU A 82 -16.93 -1.27 11.58
N ASP A 83 -17.94 -1.81 10.91
CA ASP A 83 -18.49 -3.14 11.18
C ASP A 83 -17.52 -4.28 10.86
N MET A 84 -16.49 -4.02 10.05
CA MET A 84 -15.39 -4.96 9.79
C MET A 84 -14.39 -5.04 10.96
N CYS A 85 -14.52 -4.18 11.99
CA CYS A 85 -13.60 -4.16 13.11
C CYS A 85 -13.86 -5.31 14.08
N VAL A 86 -12.86 -6.16 14.23
CA VAL A 86 -12.91 -7.38 15.07
C VAL A 86 -12.32 -7.18 16.46
N THR A 87 -11.72 -6.01 16.75
CA THR A 87 -11.13 -5.67 18.04
C THR A 87 -12.06 -4.80 18.89
N GLU A 88 -11.80 -4.73 20.21
CA GLU A 88 -12.55 -3.90 21.15
C GLU A 88 -12.41 -2.42 20.81
N LYS A 89 -11.18 -1.96 20.55
CA LYS A 89 -10.91 -0.59 20.14
C LYS A 89 -11.29 -0.41 18.68
N LYS A 90 -12.05 0.64 18.39
CA LYS A 90 -12.41 1.05 17.03
C LYS A 90 -11.37 2.00 16.45
N PRO A 91 -11.15 1.98 15.11
CA PRO A 91 -10.24 2.94 14.46
C PRO A 91 -10.81 4.36 14.50
N SER A 92 -9.91 5.36 14.56
CA SER A 92 -10.31 6.75 14.35
C SER A 92 -10.63 7.02 12.86
N ALA A 93 -11.22 8.18 12.56
CA ALA A 93 -11.52 8.58 11.19
C ALA A 93 -10.24 8.67 10.34
N GLU A 94 -9.15 9.21 10.90
CA GLU A 94 -7.85 9.29 10.24
C GLU A 94 -7.26 7.90 9.99
N GLN A 95 -7.36 7.00 10.98
CA GLN A 95 -6.92 5.61 10.81
C GLN A 95 -7.73 4.90 9.73
N MET A 96 -9.05 5.11 9.65
CA MET A 96 -9.89 4.54 8.58
C MET A 96 -9.46 4.99 7.18
N ILE A 97 -9.08 6.26 7.02
CA ILE A 97 -8.56 6.79 5.75
C ILE A 97 -7.24 6.08 5.38
N ASP A 98 -6.30 5.98 6.33
CA ASP A 98 -5.02 5.32 6.10
C ASP A 98 -5.17 3.81 5.90
N MET A 99 -6.09 3.14 6.62
CA MET A 99 -6.43 1.73 6.41
C MET A 99 -7.00 1.49 5.00
N GLN A 100 -7.92 2.35 4.54
CA GLN A 100 -8.46 2.26 3.18
C GLN A 100 -7.36 2.49 2.12
N PHE A 101 -6.43 3.40 2.37
CA PHE A 101 -5.28 3.63 1.50
C PHE A 101 -4.34 2.43 1.49
N ALA A 102 -3.95 1.92 2.67
CA ALA A 102 -3.10 0.72 2.80
C ALA A 102 -3.72 -0.48 2.08
N TRP A 103 -5.04 -0.68 2.23
CA TRP A 103 -5.77 -1.75 1.58
C TRP A 103 -5.73 -1.67 0.05
N ARG A 104 -5.86 -0.47 -0.50
CA ARG A 104 -5.74 -0.24 -1.95
C ARG A 104 -4.32 -0.48 -2.46
N ILE A 105 -3.30 -0.08 -1.71
CA ILE A 105 -1.90 -0.24 -2.11
C ILE A 105 -1.47 -1.71 -2.04
N VAL A 106 -1.78 -2.42 -0.94
CA VAL A 106 -1.30 -3.79 -0.74
C VAL A 106 -1.76 -4.75 -1.84
N LYS A 107 -2.94 -4.54 -2.40
CA LYS A 107 -3.49 -5.24 -3.57
C LYS A 107 -2.54 -5.23 -4.79
N HIS A 108 -1.75 -4.17 -4.95
CA HIS A 108 -0.84 -4.02 -6.08
C HIS A 108 0.57 -4.54 -5.80
N VAL A 109 0.86 -4.90 -4.56
CA VAL A 109 2.16 -5.41 -4.11
C VAL A 109 2.25 -6.92 -4.30
N LYS A 110 3.42 -7.41 -4.73
CA LYS A 110 3.66 -8.85 -4.92
C LYS A 110 3.62 -9.59 -3.58
N SER A 111 2.84 -10.69 -3.53
CA SER A 111 2.66 -11.52 -2.32
C SER A 111 3.94 -12.27 -1.92
N ASN A 112 4.17 -12.58 -0.65
CA ASN A 112 3.48 -12.03 0.51
C ASN A 112 3.75 -10.53 0.64
N ALA A 113 2.73 -9.75 0.89
CA ALA A 113 2.80 -8.29 0.87
C ALA A 113 2.34 -7.65 2.19
N ILE A 114 3.17 -6.71 2.66
CA ILE A 114 2.84 -5.81 3.77
C ILE A 114 3.13 -4.38 3.32
N VAL A 115 2.25 -3.46 3.63
CA VAL A 115 2.47 -2.02 3.47
C VAL A 115 2.29 -1.29 4.79
N VAL A 116 3.11 -0.26 5.01
CA VAL A 116 3.03 0.65 6.16
C VAL A 116 2.72 2.05 5.65
N VAL A 117 1.71 2.67 6.22
CA VAL A 117 1.12 3.93 5.74
C VAL A 117 0.99 4.93 6.89
N LYS A 118 1.12 6.21 6.55
CA LYS A 118 0.75 7.33 7.40
C LYS A 118 0.33 8.52 6.54
N ASP A 119 -0.79 9.17 6.89
CA ASP A 119 -1.32 10.37 6.26
C ASP A 119 -1.42 10.26 4.72
N GLY A 120 -1.93 9.11 4.23
CA GLY A 120 -2.06 8.82 2.80
C GLY A 120 -0.73 8.61 2.06
N LYS A 121 0.37 8.43 2.78
CA LYS A 121 1.72 8.18 2.24
C LYS A 121 2.18 6.77 2.60
N THR A 122 2.66 6.02 1.62
CA THR A 122 3.32 4.73 1.84
C THR A 122 4.74 4.98 2.36
N LEU A 123 5.04 4.49 3.56
CA LEU A 123 6.33 4.65 4.22
C LEU A 123 7.23 3.42 4.05
N GLY A 124 6.62 2.24 3.95
CA GLY A 124 7.35 1.00 3.76
C GLY A 124 6.53 -0.06 3.04
N VAL A 125 7.22 -0.87 2.24
CA VAL A 125 6.63 -1.96 1.45
C VAL A 125 7.49 -3.21 1.57
N GLY A 126 6.94 -4.28 2.09
CA GLY A 126 7.52 -5.62 2.03
C GLY A 126 6.80 -6.42 0.95
N ALA A 127 7.51 -6.78 -0.10
CA ALA A 127 6.95 -7.43 -1.29
C ALA A 127 7.64 -8.74 -1.63
N GLY A 128 6.90 -9.72 -2.12
CA GLY A 128 7.43 -10.93 -2.73
C GLY A 128 8.22 -11.84 -1.80
N GLN A 129 7.94 -11.78 -0.48
CA GLN A 129 8.67 -12.59 0.49
C GLN A 129 8.05 -13.98 0.66
N MET A 130 8.91 -14.95 1.05
CA MET A 130 8.50 -16.34 1.30
C MET A 130 7.52 -16.48 2.45
N ASN A 131 7.54 -15.55 3.40
CA ASN A 131 6.62 -15.52 4.54
C ASN A 131 6.23 -14.08 4.89
N ARG A 132 5.13 -13.93 5.60
CA ARG A 132 4.55 -12.63 5.95
C ARG A 132 5.37 -11.86 6.98
N VAL A 133 6.01 -12.57 7.90
CA VAL A 133 6.90 -11.97 8.92
C VAL A 133 8.08 -11.26 8.24
N GLY A 134 8.69 -11.88 7.22
CA GLY A 134 9.75 -11.26 6.42
C GLY A 134 9.27 -10.01 5.68
N SER A 135 8.05 -10.04 5.11
CA SER A 135 7.45 -8.86 4.48
C SER A 135 7.22 -7.74 5.49
N ALA A 136 6.71 -8.07 6.68
CA ALA A 136 6.49 -7.10 7.74
C ALA A 136 7.81 -6.46 8.20
N ALA A 137 8.85 -7.26 8.42
CA ALA A 137 10.16 -6.76 8.83
C ALA A 137 10.75 -5.77 7.82
N ILE A 138 10.64 -6.05 6.52
CA ILE A 138 11.10 -5.15 5.44
C ILE A 138 10.30 -3.86 5.44
N ALA A 139 8.96 -3.95 5.47
CA ALA A 139 8.09 -2.77 5.45
C ALA A 139 8.32 -1.86 6.67
N LEU A 140 8.43 -2.44 7.85
CA LEU A 140 8.66 -1.71 9.11
C LEU A 140 10.03 -1.03 9.11
N LYS A 141 11.08 -1.72 8.66
CA LYS A 141 12.42 -1.15 8.56
C LYS A 141 12.45 0.04 7.58
N GLN A 142 11.84 -0.08 6.41
CA GLN A 142 11.76 1.03 5.45
C GLN A 142 10.99 2.22 6.03
N ALA A 143 9.90 1.97 6.75
CA ALA A 143 9.13 3.03 7.40
C ALA A 143 9.97 3.72 8.49
N GLU A 144 10.72 2.97 9.29
CA GLU A 144 11.63 3.51 10.31
C GLU A 144 12.72 4.39 9.68
N GLU A 145 13.38 3.91 8.63
CA GLU A 145 14.43 4.65 7.90
C GLU A 145 13.85 5.94 7.26
N THR A 146 12.63 5.86 6.68
CA THR A 146 11.96 7.02 6.08
C THR A 146 11.65 8.09 7.13
N LEU A 147 11.09 7.70 8.26
CA LEU A 147 10.75 8.62 9.35
C LEU A 147 11.99 9.18 10.06
N ALA A 148 13.01 8.34 10.25
CA ALA A 148 14.27 8.80 10.82
C ALA A 148 14.97 9.87 9.97
N ALA A 149 14.89 9.77 8.64
CA ALA A 149 15.37 10.80 7.72
C ALA A 149 14.60 12.12 7.85
N GLU A 150 13.34 12.07 8.30
CA GLU A 150 12.52 13.24 8.63
C GLU A 150 12.70 13.72 10.10
N GLY A 151 13.57 13.07 10.89
CA GLY A 151 13.78 13.36 12.32
C GLY A 151 12.65 12.87 13.24
N LYS A 152 11.85 11.92 12.78
CA LYS A 152 10.70 11.36 13.49
C LYS A 152 10.99 9.98 14.07
N ASP A 153 10.35 9.66 15.20
CA ASP A 153 10.39 8.34 15.83
C ASP A 153 9.17 7.52 15.40
N ILE A 154 9.42 6.43 14.69
CA ILE A 154 8.37 5.53 14.19
C ILE A 154 7.33 5.13 15.25
N ARG A 155 7.76 4.96 16.50
CA ARG A 155 6.90 4.53 17.63
C ARG A 155 5.87 5.57 18.05
N LYS A 156 6.01 6.83 17.59
CA LYS A 156 5.16 7.95 18.00
C LYS A 156 4.21 8.42 16.91
N GLU A 157 4.38 7.92 15.70
CA GLU A 157 3.65 8.43 14.52
C GLU A 157 2.29 7.78 14.32
N GLY A 158 1.99 6.67 15.01
CA GLY A 158 0.69 6.01 14.91
C GLY A 158 0.39 5.47 13.52
N LEU A 159 1.27 4.60 13.02
CA LEU A 159 1.25 4.06 11.67
C LEU A 159 0.14 3.04 11.46
N VAL A 160 -0.27 2.87 10.21
CA VAL A 160 -1.22 1.85 9.77
C VAL A 160 -0.52 0.77 8.95
N MET A 161 -0.86 -0.49 9.21
CA MET A 161 -0.34 -1.64 8.45
C MET A 161 -1.45 -2.32 7.66
N GLY A 162 -1.21 -2.58 6.36
CA GLY A 162 -2.05 -3.39 5.49
C GLY A 162 -1.38 -4.68 5.07
N SER A 163 -2.12 -5.79 5.01
CA SER A 163 -1.65 -7.11 4.61
C SER A 163 -2.53 -7.72 3.52
N ASP A 164 -1.93 -8.31 2.47
CA ASP A 164 -2.63 -8.99 1.36
C ASP A 164 -3.27 -10.32 1.76
N GLY A 165 -2.86 -10.89 2.86
CA GLY A 165 -3.36 -12.14 3.43
C GLY A 165 -3.45 -12.09 4.96
N PHE A 166 -4.06 -13.10 5.56
CA PHE A 166 -4.23 -13.19 7.02
C PHE A 166 -2.89 -13.34 7.76
N PHE A 167 -2.84 -12.89 9.00
CA PHE A 167 -1.75 -13.22 9.91
C PHE A 167 -1.94 -14.64 10.44
N PRO A 168 -0.93 -15.51 10.27
CA PRO A 168 -1.07 -16.90 10.72
C PRO A 168 -1.03 -17.05 12.24
N PHE A 169 -0.42 -16.08 12.95
CA PHE A 169 -0.20 -16.08 14.39
C PHE A 169 -0.24 -14.66 14.96
N GLY A 170 -0.35 -14.53 16.28
CA GLY A 170 -0.32 -13.23 16.97
C GLY A 170 1.05 -12.53 16.96
N ASP A 171 2.15 -13.25 16.70
CA ASP A 171 3.53 -12.73 16.67
C ASP A 171 3.73 -11.58 15.66
N SER A 172 3.01 -11.62 14.55
CA SER A 172 3.03 -10.54 13.55
C SER A 172 2.43 -9.25 14.12
N VAL A 173 1.41 -9.35 14.95
CA VAL A 173 0.78 -8.19 15.64
C VAL A 173 1.69 -7.68 16.74
N GLU A 174 2.29 -8.57 17.52
CA GLU A 174 3.25 -8.23 18.57
C GLU A 174 4.45 -7.46 17.99
N SER A 175 5.01 -7.96 16.89
CA SER A 175 6.09 -7.29 16.18
C SER A 175 5.66 -5.90 15.67
N ALA A 176 4.48 -5.81 15.07
CA ALA A 176 3.94 -4.54 14.56
C ALA A 176 3.77 -3.50 15.70
N ALA A 177 3.27 -3.93 16.86
CA ALA A 177 3.08 -3.07 18.03
C ALA A 177 4.40 -2.45 18.51
N GLN A 178 5.50 -3.22 18.50
CA GLN A 178 6.84 -2.74 18.90
C GLN A 178 7.35 -1.59 17.99
N PHE A 179 6.91 -1.54 16.74
CA PHE A 179 7.24 -0.49 15.78
C PHE A 179 6.22 0.66 15.74
N GLY A 180 5.26 0.70 16.68
CA GLY A 180 4.28 1.79 16.77
C GLY A 180 3.15 1.71 15.75
N ILE A 181 2.85 0.51 15.22
CA ILE A 181 1.65 0.29 14.43
C ILE A 181 0.42 0.50 15.31
N ALA A 182 -0.44 1.40 14.91
CA ALA A 182 -1.61 1.85 15.67
C ALA A 182 -2.94 1.38 15.07
N ALA A 183 -2.93 0.79 13.88
CA ALA A 183 -4.10 0.15 13.26
C ALA A 183 -3.67 -0.87 12.20
N ILE A 184 -4.46 -1.93 12.01
CA ILE A 184 -4.17 -3.03 11.07
C ILE A 184 -5.40 -3.32 10.21
N VAL A 185 -5.19 -3.53 8.91
CA VAL A 185 -6.18 -4.08 7.99
C VAL A 185 -5.65 -5.33 7.30
N GLN A 186 -6.40 -6.40 7.36
CA GLN A 186 -6.07 -7.71 6.80
C GLN A 186 -7.34 -8.49 6.40
N PRO A 187 -7.21 -9.58 5.62
CA PRO A 187 -8.37 -10.40 5.24
C PRO A 187 -9.07 -11.12 6.38
N GLY A 188 -8.36 -11.57 7.39
CA GLY A 188 -8.84 -12.59 8.30
C GLY A 188 -8.94 -13.97 7.63
N GLY A 189 -9.51 -14.96 8.32
CA GLY A 189 -9.76 -16.31 7.82
C GLY A 189 -8.62 -17.29 8.11
N SER A 190 -7.79 -17.02 9.13
CA SER A 190 -6.89 -17.97 9.74
C SER A 190 -7.63 -18.83 10.77
N VAL A 191 -7.23 -20.08 10.94
CA VAL A 191 -7.70 -20.93 12.05
C VAL A 191 -7.34 -20.31 13.42
N ARG A 192 -6.35 -19.41 13.43
CA ARG A 192 -5.84 -18.73 14.62
C ARG A 192 -6.10 -17.23 14.65
N ASP A 193 -7.17 -16.78 14.02
CA ASP A 193 -7.57 -15.35 14.02
C ASP A 193 -7.70 -14.80 15.45
N GLU A 194 -8.20 -15.60 16.39
CA GLU A 194 -8.34 -15.23 17.80
C GLU A 194 -6.99 -14.86 18.48
N GLU A 195 -5.88 -15.47 18.07
CA GLU A 195 -4.55 -15.11 18.58
C GLU A 195 -4.17 -13.70 18.14
N SER A 196 -4.43 -13.36 16.87
CA SER A 196 -4.16 -12.03 16.31
C SER A 196 -5.07 -10.96 16.92
N ILE A 197 -6.35 -11.29 17.14
CA ILE A 197 -7.33 -10.39 17.80
C ILE A 197 -6.91 -10.14 19.24
N THR A 198 -6.56 -11.19 19.99
CA THR A 198 -6.11 -11.08 21.39
C THR A 198 -4.86 -10.20 21.49
N ALA A 199 -3.85 -10.42 20.64
CA ALA A 199 -2.65 -9.60 20.61
C ALA A 199 -2.98 -8.13 20.28
N ALA A 200 -3.85 -7.88 19.30
CA ALA A 200 -4.26 -6.54 18.94
C ALA A 200 -5.00 -5.82 20.09
N ASN A 201 -5.90 -6.52 20.79
CA ASN A 201 -6.60 -5.99 21.94
C ASN A 201 -5.63 -5.66 23.08
N ALA A 202 -4.65 -6.53 23.38
CA ALA A 202 -3.65 -6.30 24.41
C ALA A 202 -2.82 -5.02 24.17
N HIS A 203 -2.58 -4.67 22.91
CA HIS A 203 -1.87 -3.44 22.51
C HIS A 203 -2.80 -2.26 22.18
N GLY A 204 -4.12 -2.43 22.27
CA GLY A 204 -5.09 -1.39 21.93
C GLY A 204 -5.03 -0.99 20.44
N ILE A 205 -4.74 -1.94 19.55
CA ILE A 205 -4.64 -1.75 18.11
C ILE A 205 -5.98 -2.15 17.47
N PRO A 206 -6.73 -1.22 16.86
CA PRO A 206 -7.90 -1.59 16.06
C PRO A 206 -7.49 -2.41 14.84
N MET A 207 -8.24 -3.48 14.57
CA MET A 207 -8.01 -4.38 13.45
C MET A 207 -9.29 -4.60 12.66
N LEU A 208 -9.19 -4.46 11.33
CA LEU A 208 -10.27 -4.76 10.40
C LEU A 208 -10.01 -6.07 9.65
N PHE A 209 -11.06 -6.88 9.53
CA PHE A 209 -11.08 -8.06 8.66
C PHE A 209 -11.93 -7.77 7.43
N THR A 210 -11.32 -7.83 6.25
CA THR A 210 -11.99 -7.51 4.98
C THR A 210 -12.71 -8.72 4.36
N GLY A 211 -12.41 -9.93 4.83
CA GLY A 211 -12.91 -11.18 4.23
C GLY A 211 -12.36 -11.47 2.83
N MET A 212 -11.46 -10.65 2.31
CA MET A 212 -10.95 -10.76 0.95
C MET A 212 -9.42 -10.77 0.93
N ARG A 213 -8.83 -11.69 0.18
CA ARG A 213 -7.38 -11.77 -0.05
C ARG A 213 -7.03 -11.13 -1.38
N HIS A 214 -5.88 -10.47 -1.46
CA HIS A 214 -5.35 -9.86 -2.66
C HIS A 214 -4.00 -10.49 -3.05
N PHE A 215 -4.02 -11.76 -3.46
CA PHE A 215 -2.79 -12.44 -3.85
C PHE A 215 -2.34 -12.05 -5.26
N LYS A 216 -1.09 -11.62 -5.36
CA LYS A 216 -0.43 -11.26 -6.61
C LYS A 216 0.94 -11.97 -6.69
N HIS A 217 1.02 -12.95 -7.56
CA HIS A 217 2.23 -13.76 -7.77
C HIS A 217 2.97 -13.41 -9.07
#